data_576305df38b1a162784c8433e5904a73
#
_entry.id   576305df38b1a162784c8433e5904a73
#
_cell.length_a   1.000
_cell.length_b   1.000
_cell.length_c   1.000
_cell.angle_alpha   90.00
_cell.angle_beta   90.00
_cell.angle_gamma   90.00
#
_symmetry.space_group_name_H-M   'P 1'
#
loop_
_entity.id
_entity.type
_entity.pdbx_description
1 polymer ?
#
loop_
_entity_poly.entity_id
_entity_poly.type
_entity_poly.pdbx_seq_one_letter_code
_entity_poly.pdbx_strand_id
1 'polypeptide(L)'
;MASDIINSECTDASEQSPSLGNFPIFAQSGCSDDELNNCLFTKTDRATPRINSTVEATPGYFALNLTSNVRAEMTVTNHTALYRFTFPETPSERNATLSPLILADLSDLPDSRINGSVSVDEDTGRISGTGTFSPSFGIGSYTLHFCADFSGGEIRDTGVFMNNRAGSQPKNVTVVQDGVNNSPQILPAGAWTRFHASTEILARVGVSFISVDQACSNAEREIPDFGFDAVHAAARQAWTDNLGVVSVKPGGVNESLQTVFWSGLYRAALSPQDYTGENPLWESDEPYYDSYYCIWDSFRSIHSLITLVDPISQTRMIRSLIEIYRQEGWLPDCRMSLCKGFTQGGSNADVVLTDSYLKGLTDGIDWETGFEALLKDAEVEPGNWAVEGRGGLKSWKELNFIPTDDYDPYGVGPFTRSISRTVEYAYDDFCVAEMARGLGKQGEYEKYVQRAEYWR
;
A
#
# COMPACT_ATOMS: atom_id res chain seq x y z
N MET A 1 5.04 0.33 3.03
CA MET A 1 5.16 -1.08 2.61
C MET A 1 5.00 -2.06 3.77
N ALA A 2 5.84 -2.03 4.80
CA ALA A 2 5.67 -2.94 5.96
C ALA A 2 4.38 -2.69 6.77
N SER A 3 3.84 -1.47 6.79
CA SER A 3 2.53 -1.16 7.41
C SER A 3 1.36 -1.92 6.78
N ASP A 4 1.48 -2.32 5.52
CA ASP A 4 0.42 -3.02 4.80
C ASP A 4 0.30 -4.49 5.25
N ILE A 5 1.41 -5.07 5.67
CA ILE A 5 1.46 -6.42 6.25
C ILE A 5 0.76 -6.45 7.61
N ILE A 6 0.89 -5.39 8.41
CA ILE A 6 0.33 -5.30 9.76
C ILE A 6 -1.20 -5.14 9.73
N ASN A 7 -1.73 -4.45 8.73
CA ASN A 7 -3.17 -4.17 8.64
C ASN A 7 -4.00 -5.38 8.18
N SER A 8 -3.38 -6.43 7.66
CA SER A 8 -4.07 -7.52 6.98
C SER A 8 -4.92 -8.42 7.88
N GLU A 9 -4.65 -8.48 9.16
CA GLU A 9 -5.38 -9.39 10.06
C GLU A 9 -6.49 -8.73 10.90
N CYS A 10 -6.67 -7.42 10.78
CA CYS A 10 -7.56 -6.66 11.68
C CYS A 10 -8.74 -5.96 11.02
N THR A 11 -8.91 -6.08 9.70
CA THR A 11 -10.05 -5.49 9.01
C THR A 11 -11.25 -6.43 9.01
N ASP A 12 -12.41 -5.88 9.37
CA ASP A 12 -13.69 -6.58 9.24
C ASP A 12 -13.93 -6.93 7.75
N ALA A 13 -14.23 -8.19 7.47
CA ALA A 13 -14.43 -8.72 6.12
C ALA A 13 -15.63 -8.10 5.35
N SER A 14 -16.30 -7.10 5.92
CA SER A 14 -17.48 -6.44 5.33
C SER A 14 -17.17 -5.22 4.45
N GLU A 15 -15.94 -4.70 4.48
CA GLU A 15 -15.55 -3.60 3.60
C GLU A 15 -14.59 -4.10 2.52
N GLN A 16 -14.88 -3.77 1.27
CA GLN A 16 -13.97 -3.98 0.13
C GLN A 16 -12.74 -3.09 0.33
N SER A 17 -11.86 -3.52 1.22
CA SER A 17 -10.58 -2.87 1.42
C SER A 17 -9.65 -3.17 0.25
N PRO A 18 -8.82 -2.20 -0.16
CA PRO A 18 -7.76 -2.45 -1.11
C PRO A 18 -6.83 -3.58 -0.64
N SER A 19 -6.11 -4.19 -1.58
CA SER A 19 -5.13 -5.26 -1.34
C SER A 19 -4.08 -4.80 -0.33
N LEU A 20 -4.29 -5.06 0.93
CA LEU A 20 -3.38 -4.71 2.04
C LEU A 20 -3.06 -5.95 2.88
N GLY A 21 -3.13 -7.12 2.29
CA GLY A 21 -3.00 -8.37 3.01
C GLY A 21 -2.07 -9.39 2.37
N ASN A 22 -1.12 -8.92 1.58
CA ASN A 22 -0.13 -9.81 0.97
C ASN A 22 0.71 -10.50 2.04
N PHE A 23 0.83 -11.81 1.95
CA PHE A 23 1.64 -12.66 2.82
C PHE A 23 1.30 -12.58 4.33
N PRO A 24 0.03 -12.86 4.72
CA PRO A 24 -0.34 -12.89 6.12
C PRO A 24 0.54 -13.84 6.93
N ILE A 25 1.00 -13.38 8.09
CA ILE A 25 1.71 -14.18 9.08
C ILE A 25 0.74 -14.55 10.19
N PHE A 26 0.64 -15.83 10.51
CA PHE A 26 -0.26 -16.32 11.55
C PHE A 26 0.45 -17.30 12.49
N ALA A 27 0.09 -17.25 13.77
CA ALA A 27 0.72 -18.07 14.81
C ALA A 27 -0.30 -18.94 15.55
N GLN A 28 0.06 -20.20 15.76
CA GLN A 28 -0.70 -21.18 16.55
C GLN A 28 0.20 -21.72 17.68
N SER A 29 -0.35 -21.95 18.85
CA SER A 29 0.39 -22.45 20.02
C SER A 29 0.74 -23.96 19.95
N GLY A 30 0.05 -24.68 19.09
CA GLY A 30 0.19 -26.10 18.83
C GLY A 30 -1.03 -26.65 18.12
N CYS A 31 -0.95 -27.89 17.66
CA CYS A 31 -2.02 -28.57 16.95
C CYS A 31 -2.70 -29.61 17.84
N SER A 32 -4.00 -29.85 17.67
CA SER A 32 -4.72 -30.88 18.41
C SER A 32 -4.06 -32.23 18.24
N ASP A 33 -3.94 -32.98 19.34
CA ASP A 33 -3.27 -34.28 19.43
C ASP A 33 -1.78 -34.27 18.97
N ASP A 34 -1.15 -33.09 18.93
CA ASP A 34 0.20 -32.81 18.40
C ASP A 34 0.42 -33.23 16.93
N GLU A 35 -0.68 -33.41 16.19
CA GLU A 35 -0.68 -33.83 14.80
C GLU A 35 -0.72 -32.63 13.85
N LEU A 36 0.27 -32.51 12.94
CA LEU A 36 0.40 -31.38 12.03
C LEU A 36 -0.86 -31.10 11.20
N ASN A 37 -1.53 -32.15 10.71
CA ASN A 37 -2.75 -32.00 9.91
C ASN A 37 -4.00 -31.65 10.72
N ASN A 38 -3.90 -31.52 12.02
CA ASN A 38 -4.92 -30.97 12.90
C ASN A 38 -4.71 -29.45 13.13
N CYS A 39 -3.61 -28.88 12.65
CA CYS A 39 -3.46 -27.42 12.56
C CYS A 39 -4.35 -26.85 11.45
N LEU A 40 -4.77 -25.60 11.63
CA LEU A 40 -5.67 -24.91 10.70
C LEU A 40 -4.84 -23.98 9.80
N PHE A 41 -4.88 -24.20 8.49
CA PHE A 41 -4.02 -23.50 7.54
C PHE A 41 -4.75 -22.48 6.69
N THR A 42 -6.00 -22.75 6.25
CA THR A 42 -6.73 -21.79 5.43
C THR A 42 -7.18 -20.59 6.27
N LYS A 43 -7.26 -19.41 5.65
CA LYS A 43 -7.66 -18.18 6.35
C LYS A 43 -9.03 -18.29 7.05
N THR A 44 -9.96 -19.03 6.45
CA THR A 44 -11.29 -19.25 7.04
C THR A 44 -11.24 -20.15 8.27
N ASP A 45 -10.45 -21.23 8.20
CA ASP A 45 -10.42 -22.23 9.29
C ASP A 45 -9.57 -21.77 10.47
N ARG A 46 -8.44 -21.05 10.21
CA ARG A 46 -7.58 -20.49 11.27
C ARG A 46 -8.14 -19.22 11.91
N ALA A 47 -9.19 -18.64 11.35
CA ALA A 47 -9.78 -17.40 11.85
C ALA A 47 -10.12 -17.52 13.34
N THR A 48 -9.43 -16.74 14.16
CA THR A 48 -9.53 -16.79 15.61
C THR A 48 -10.01 -15.43 16.12
N PRO A 49 -11.11 -15.36 16.90
CA PRO A 49 -11.62 -14.09 17.41
C PRO A 49 -10.60 -13.38 18.30
N ARG A 50 -10.50 -12.08 18.14
CA ARG A 50 -9.74 -11.23 19.06
C ARG A 50 -10.51 -10.93 20.33
N ILE A 51 -9.80 -10.68 21.42
CA ILE A 51 -10.37 -10.17 22.67
C ILE A 51 -10.35 -8.64 22.62
N ASN A 52 -11.49 -8.02 22.31
CA ASN A 52 -11.59 -6.57 22.03
C ASN A 52 -10.97 -5.67 23.10
N SER A 53 -11.06 -6.04 24.40
CA SER A 53 -10.49 -5.26 25.50
C SER A 53 -8.95 -5.26 25.55
N THR A 54 -8.28 -6.06 24.71
CA THR A 54 -6.82 -6.19 24.69
C THR A 54 -6.20 -5.52 23.46
N VAL A 55 -7.02 -4.93 22.60
CA VAL A 55 -6.51 -4.25 21.39
C VAL A 55 -5.81 -2.96 21.80
N GLU A 56 -4.56 -2.84 21.39
CA GLU A 56 -3.72 -1.65 21.55
C GLU A 56 -3.30 -1.20 20.16
N ALA A 57 -3.54 0.07 19.82
CA ALA A 57 -3.14 0.65 18.54
C ALA A 57 -2.59 2.06 18.76
N THR A 58 -1.34 2.25 18.41
CA THR A 58 -0.67 3.55 18.40
C THR A 58 0.18 3.65 17.13
N PRO A 59 0.53 4.86 16.66
CA PRO A 59 1.43 4.97 15.52
C PRO A 59 2.70 4.13 15.72
N GLY A 60 2.98 3.24 14.74
CA GLY A 60 4.13 2.32 14.78
C GLY A 60 3.97 1.07 15.65
N TYR A 61 2.80 0.85 16.27
CA TYR A 61 2.57 -0.34 17.09
C TYR A 61 1.11 -0.79 17.08
N PHE A 62 0.92 -2.11 17.02
CA PHE A 62 -0.37 -2.75 17.17
C PHE A 62 -0.23 -4.03 17.99
N ALA A 63 -1.19 -4.30 18.88
CA ALA A 63 -1.24 -5.54 19.66
C ALA A 63 -2.65 -5.98 19.98
N LEU A 64 -2.83 -7.30 20.13
CA LEU A 64 -4.07 -7.92 20.58
C LEU A 64 -3.82 -9.32 21.19
N ASN A 65 -4.79 -9.78 21.97
CA ASN A 65 -4.87 -11.18 22.36
C ASN A 65 -5.97 -11.88 21.56
N LEU A 66 -5.66 -13.05 21.06
CA LEU A 66 -6.62 -13.96 20.46
C LEU A 66 -7.33 -14.82 21.54
N THR A 67 -8.50 -15.33 21.22
CA THR A 67 -9.22 -16.26 22.12
C THR A 67 -8.49 -17.60 22.33
N SER A 68 -7.51 -17.92 21.48
CA SER A 68 -6.54 -18.99 21.68
C SER A 68 -5.48 -18.71 22.76
N ASN A 69 -5.54 -17.52 23.40
CA ASN A 69 -4.55 -17.00 24.34
C ASN A 69 -3.16 -16.71 23.73
N VAL A 70 -3.06 -16.66 22.42
CA VAL A 70 -1.88 -16.11 21.74
C VAL A 70 -1.97 -14.59 21.77
N ARG A 71 -0.92 -13.90 22.23
CA ARG A 71 -0.73 -12.47 22.07
C ARG A 71 0.10 -12.22 20.83
N ALA A 72 -0.38 -11.35 19.96
CA ALA A 72 0.35 -10.86 18.80
C ALA A 72 0.64 -9.37 18.98
N GLU A 73 1.89 -8.98 18.85
CA GLU A 73 2.38 -7.60 18.85
C GLU A 73 3.13 -7.36 17.56
N MET A 74 3.01 -6.14 17.02
CA MET A 74 3.53 -5.79 15.70
C MET A 74 4.12 -4.38 15.73
N THR A 75 5.30 -4.23 15.15
CA THR A 75 5.95 -2.94 14.90
C THR A 75 6.67 -2.97 13.56
N VAL A 76 7.16 -1.84 13.06
CA VAL A 76 7.66 -1.71 11.69
C VAL A 76 8.89 -0.83 11.59
N THR A 77 9.66 -1.08 10.54
CA THR A 77 10.61 -0.16 9.92
C THR A 77 10.14 0.23 8.52
N ASN A 78 11.03 0.68 7.63
CA ASN A 78 10.63 1.11 6.28
C ASN A 78 10.10 -0.04 5.40
N HIS A 79 10.82 -1.18 5.39
CA HIS A 79 10.49 -2.33 4.52
C HIS A 79 10.25 -3.62 5.33
N THR A 80 10.34 -3.56 6.66
CA THR A 80 10.31 -4.76 7.49
C THR A 80 9.31 -4.63 8.63
N ALA A 81 8.45 -5.63 8.78
CA ALA A 81 7.60 -5.80 9.95
C ALA A 81 8.30 -6.71 10.97
N LEU A 82 8.12 -6.42 12.25
CA LEU A 82 8.56 -7.26 13.35
C LEU A 82 7.37 -7.65 14.23
N TYR A 83 7.15 -8.94 14.32
CA TYR A 83 6.12 -9.54 15.16
C TYR A 83 6.74 -10.12 16.42
N ARG A 84 6.00 -10.03 17.53
CA ARG A 84 6.27 -10.79 18.76
C ARG A 84 5.02 -11.59 19.10
N PHE A 85 5.13 -12.91 19.04
CA PHE A 85 4.07 -13.82 19.42
C PHE A 85 4.37 -14.42 20.79
N THR A 86 3.47 -14.22 21.75
CA THR A 86 3.56 -14.83 23.07
C THR A 86 2.49 -15.92 23.19
N PHE A 87 2.92 -17.11 23.57
CA PHE A 87 2.08 -18.32 23.63
C PHE A 87 1.77 -18.72 25.07
N PRO A 88 0.56 -19.26 25.34
CA PRO A 88 0.25 -19.84 26.64
C PRO A 88 1.08 -21.12 26.87
N GLU A 89 1.50 -21.37 28.11
CA GLU A 89 2.21 -22.62 28.47
C GLU A 89 1.37 -23.88 28.19
N THR A 90 0.05 -23.74 28.25
CA THR A 90 -0.91 -24.80 27.92
C THR A 90 -1.80 -24.32 26.76
N PRO A 91 -1.63 -24.90 25.55
CA PRO A 91 -2.48 -24.59 24.41
C PRO A 91 -3.97 -24.87 24.68
N SER A 92 -4.84 -24.09 24.02
CA SER A 92 -6.30 -24.24 24.11
C SER A 92 -6.84 -25.43 23.32
N GLU A 93 -6.08 -25.93 22.35
CA GLU A 93 -6.44 -27.03 21.49
C GLU A 93 -6.41 -28.38 22.27
N ARG A 94 -7.31 -29.26 21.88
CA ARG A 94 -7.47 -30.54 22.57
C ARG A 94 -6.18 -31.39 22.49
N ASN A 95 -5.70 -31.83 23.64
CA ASN A 95 -4.48 -32.65 23.77
C ASN A 95 -3.23 -32.07 23.06
N ALA A 96 -3.22 -30.77 22.81
CA ALA A 96 -2.05 -30.11 22.21
C ALA A 96 -0.93 -29.98 23.25
N THR A 97 0.29 -30.10 22.77
CA THR A 97 1.50 -29.70 23.50
C THR A 97 1.96 -28.34 22.96
N LEU A 98 2.61 -27.53 23.80
CA LEU A 98 3.18 -26.28 23.35
C LEU A 98 4.25 -26.58 22.29
N SER A 99 3.91 -26.25 21.06
CA SER A 99 4.76 -26.39 19.88
C SER A 99 4.36 -25.31 18.87
N PRO A 100 4.81 -24.06 19.09
CA PRO A 100 4.41 -22.94 18.26
C PRO A 100 4.63 -23.21 16.78
N LEU A 101 3.62 -22.91 15.97
CA LEU A 101 3.68 -22.97 14.52
C LEU A 101 3.39 -21.57 13.97
N ILE A 102 4.33 -21.05 13.19
CA ILE A 102 4.13 -19.81 12.46
C ILE A 102 4.07 -20.13 10.98
N LEU A 103 3.05 -19.62 10.31
CA LEU A 103 2.87 -19.76 8.87
C LEU A 103 2.92 -18.41 8.16
N ALA A 104 3.40 -18.44 6.92
CA ALA A 104 3.26 -17.37 5.94
C ALA A 104 2.35 -17.87 4.80
N ASP A 105 1.28 -17.14 4.56
CA ASP A 105 0.26 -17.47 3.58
C ASP A 105 0.50 -16.68 2.28
N LEU A 106 0.24 -17.30 1.14
CA LEU A 106 0.25 -16.64 -0.16
C LEU A 106 -1.10 -16.01 -0.54
N SER A 107 -2.12 -16.20 0.27
CA SER A 107 -3.45 -15.60 0.05
C SER A 107 -3.41 -14.10 0.35
N ASP A 108 -4.27 -13.36 -0.33
CA ASP A 108 -4.53 -11.94 -0.04
C ASP A 108 -5.98 -11.77 0.43
N LEU A 109 -6.24 -10.67 1.11
CA LEU A 109 -7.57 -10.18 1.45
C LEU A 109 -7.91 -8.98 0.54
N PRO A 110 -8.56 -9.10 -0.56
CA PRO A 110 -9.71 -9.93 -0.97
C PRO A 110 -9.45 -10.99 -2.05
N ASP A 111 -8.48 -11.84 -1.92
CA ASP A 111 -8.21 -12.92 -2.88
C ASP A 111 -7.72 -12.41 -4.25
N SER A 112 -6.89 -11.37 -4.25
CA SER A 112 -6.35 -10.75 -5.47
C SER A 112 -5.18 -11.53 -6.09
N ARG A 113 -4.65 -12.55 -5.40
CA ARG A 113 -3.48 -13.30 -5.88
C ARG A 113 -3.76 -14.01 -7.20
N ILE A 114 -2.92 -13.76 -8.20
CA ILE A 114 -2.94 -14.42 -9.50
C ILE A 114 -2.06 -15.69 -9.45
N ASN A 115 -0.84 -15.55 -8.94
CA ASN A 115 0.09 -16.65 -8.75
C ASN A 115 0.98 -16.39 -7.53
N GLY A 116 1.72 -17.40 -7.11
CA GLY A 116 2.71 -17.23 -6.07
C GLY A 116 3.53 -18.49 -5.86
N SER A 117 4.68 -18.32 -5.27
CA SER A 117 5.55 -19.40 -4.83
C SER A 117 6.14 -19.08 -3.47
N VAL A 118 6.33 -20.10 -2.68
CA VAL A 118 6.96 -19.99 -1.36
C VAL A 118 7.87 -21.19 -1.12
N SER A 119 8.97 -20.94 -0.44
CA SER A 119 9.89 -21.96 0.04
C SER A 119 10.18 -21.76 1.52
N VAL A 120 10.54 -22.85 2.19
CA VAL A 120 11.05 -22.84 3.57
C VAL A 120 12.39 -23.54 3.61
N ASP A 121 13.36 -22.90 4.24
CA ASP A 121 14.66 -23.49 4.54
C ASP A 121 14.55 -24.42 5.74
N GLU A 122 15.07 -25.63 5.63
CA GLU A 122 14.93 -26.68 6.66
C GLU A 122 15.78 -26.41 7.91
N ASP A 123 16.94 -25.80 7.74
CA ASP A 123 17.90 -25.58 8.81
C ASP A 123 17.61 -24.30 9.60
N THR A 124 17.24 -23.22 8.89
CA THR A 124 17.02 -21.90 9.49
C THR A 124 15.55 -21.58 9.77
N GLY A 125 14.63 -22.37 9.19
CA GLY A 125 13.20 -22.08 9.23
C GLY A 125 12.77 -20.86 8.41
N ARG A 126 13.70 -20.19 7.71
CA ARG A 126 13.40 -19.01 6.87
C ARG A 126 12.33 -19.37 5.84
N ILE A 127 11.27 -18.55 5.79
CA ILE A 127 10.24 -18.65 4.76
C ILE A 127 10.41 -17.49 3.81
N SER A 128 10.51 -17.77 2.52
CA SER A 128 10.62 -16.72 1.50
C SER A 128 9.78 -17.04 0.28
N GLY A 129 9.35 -16.01 -0.43
CA GLY A 129 8.49 -16.24 -1.56
C GLY A 129 8.12 -14.99 -2.35
N THR A 130 7.26 -15.21 -3.32
CA THR A 130 6.75 -14.17 -4.22
C THR A 130 5.29 -14.40 -4.53
N GLY A 131 4.56 -13.34 -4.78
CA GLY A 131 3.18 -13.37 -5.25
C GLY A 131 2.93 -12.28 -6.27
N THR A 132 2.13 -12.60 -7.29
CA THR A 132 1.59 -11.62 -8.23
C THR A 132 0.12 -11.41 -7.91
N PHE A 133 -0.28 -10.16 -7.80
CA PHE A 133 -1.60 -9.76 -7.33
C PHE A 133 -2.25 -8.77 -8.29
N SER A 134 -3.58 -8.83 -8.38
CA SER A 134 -4.38 -7.78 -9.02
C SER A 134 -4.50 -6.57 -8.10
N PRO A 135 -4.50 -5.35 -8.63
CA PRO A 135 -4.77 -4.17 -7.82
C PRO A 135 -6.23 -4.17 -7.34
N SER A 136 -6.48 -3.53 -6.20
CA SER A 136 -7.85 -3.39 -5.67
C SER A 136 -8.73 -2.50 -6.54
N PHE A 137 -8.13 -1.58 -7.28
CA PHE A 137 -8.83 -0.61 -8.12
C PHE A 137 -7.97 -0.24 -9.33
N GLY A 138 -8.43 -0.62 -10.55
CA GLY A 138 -7.72 -0.31 -11.79
C GLY A 138 -7.34 -1.53 -12.60
N ILE A 139 -6.28 -1.40 -13.38
CA ILE A 139 -5.81 -2.41 -14.33
C ILE A 139 -4.36 -2.79 -14.05
N GLY A 140 -3.98 -3.99 -14.51
CA GLY A 140 -2.62 -4.50 -14.38
C GLY A 140 -2.46 -5.52 -13.26
N SER A 141 -1.25 -5.74 -12.88
CA SER A 141 -0.87 -6.59 -11.74
C SER A 141 0.49 -6.13 -11.20
N TYR A 142 0.77 -6.45 -9.96
CA TYR A 142 2.06 -6.20 -9.34
C TYR A 142 2.62 -7.48 -8.72
N THR A 143 3.93 -7.56 -8.63
CA THR A 143 4.62 -8.66 -7.95
C THR A 143 5.29 -8.14 -6.69
N LEU A 144 5.08 -8.84 -5.59
CA LEU A 144 5.69 -8.55 -4.31
C LEU A 144 6.46 -9.78 -3.83
N HIS A 145 7.59 -9.55 -3.19
CA HIS A 145 8.47 -10.55 -2.62
C HIS A 145 8.57 -10.39 -1.12
N PHE A 146 8.76 -11.49 -0.41
CA PHE A 146 8.94 -11.45 1.05
C PHE A 146 10.01 -12.41 1.53
N CYS A 147 10.51 -12.13 2.73
CA CYS A 147 11.45 -12.99 3.46
C CYS A 147 11.15 -12.89 4.94
N ALA A 148 10.81 -14.02 5.57
CA ALA A 148 10.48 -14.13 6.98
C ALA A 148 11.51 -14.96 7.72
N ASP A 149 12.10 -14.38 8.77
CA ASP A 149 13.04 -15.04 9.69
C ASP A 149 12.46 -15.11 11.09
N PHE A 150 12.97 -16.04 11.88
CA PHE A 150 12.46 -16.29 13.23
C PHE A 150 13.56 -16.28 14.27
N SER A 151 13.19 -15.93 15.51
CA SER A 151 14.05 -15.99 16.69
C SER A 151 13.22 -16.35 17.92
N GLY A 152 13.85 -16.90 18.97
CA GLY A 152 13.19 -17.21 20.24
C GLY A 152 12.79 -18.67 20.44
N GLY A 153 13.00 -19.55 19.45
CA GLY A 153 12.69 -20.99 19.58
C GLY A 153 13.60 -21.86 18.73
N GLU A 154 13.83 -23.10 19.19
CA GLU A 154 14.49 -24.12 18.41
C GLU A 154 13.52 -24.73 17.40
N ILE A 155 13.94 -24.85 16.13
CA ILE A 155 13.11 -25.40 15.05
C ILE A 155 12.87 -26.90 15.30
N ARG A 156 11.61 -27.29 15.30
CA ARG A 156 11.19 -28.69 15.38
C ARG A 156 11.09 -29.32 13.99
N ASP A 157 10.34 -28.67 13.09
CA ASP A 157 10.15 -29.07 11.70
C ASP A 157 9.61 -27.90 10.86
N THR A 158 9.71 -28.05 9.54
CA THR A 158 9.29 -27.03 8.57
C THR A 158 8.60 -27.69 7.38
N GLY A 159 7.80 -26.93 6.63
CA GLY A 159 7.19 -27.44 5.40
C GLY A 159 6.24 -26.46 4.74
N VAL A 160 5.43 -27.01 3.86
CA VAL A 160 4.43 -26.23 3.10
C VAL A 160 3.04 -26.78 3.34
N PHE A 161 2.05 -25.96 3.03
CA PHE A 161 0.64 -26.38 3.03
C PHE A 161 -0.06 -25.99 1.75
N MET A 162 -1.09 -26.75 1.39
CA MET A 162 -2.06 -26.44 0.36
C MET A 162 -3.45 -26.81 0.85
N ASN A 163 -4.39 -25.87 0.88
CA ASN A 163 -5.63 -25.96 1.63
C ASN A 163 -5.32 -26.31 3.11
N ASN A 164 -6.01 -27.25 3.71
CA ASN A 164 -5.75 -27.74 5.07
C ASN A 164 -4.83 -28.97 5.11
N ARG A 165 -4.03 -29.21 4.09
CA ARG A 165 -3.05 -30.28 4.07
C ARG A 165 -1.65 -29.72 4.15
N ALA A 166 -0.93 -30.10 5.19
CA ALA A 166 0.45 -29.71 5.42
C ALA A 166 1.37 -30.95 5.40
N GLY A 167 2.61 -30.73 4.98
CA GLY A 167 3.65 -31.75 4.98
C GLY A 167 5.03 -31.12 5.14
N SER A 168 5.96 -31.93 5.68
CA SER A 168 7.37 -31.55 5.80
C SER A 168 8.14 -31.65 4.47
N GLN A 169 7.54 -32.27 3.48
CA GLN A 169 8.05 -32.35 2.09
C GLN A 169 6.88 -32.16 1.11
N PRO A 170 7.07 -31.46 -0.03
CA PRO A 170 8.30 -30.73 -0.40
C PRO A 170 8.53 -29.49 0.48
N LYS A 171 9.69 -28.81 0.31
CA LYS A 171 10.00 -27.55 1.00
C LYS A 171 9.59 -26.30 0.21
N ASN A 172 8.92 -26.46 -0.89
CA ASN A 172 8.41 -25.37 -1.71
C ASN A 172 7.05 -25.73 -2.31
N VAL A 173 6.27 -24.72 -2.61
CA VAL A 173 5.01 -24.84 -3.35
C VAL A 173 4.84 -23.65 -4.28
N THR A 174 4.35 -23.92 -5.47
CA THR A 174 3.95 -22.90 -6.46
C THR A 174 2.46 -23.07 -6.76
N VAL A 175 1.75 -21.98 -6.74
CA VAL A 175 0.32 -21.94 -7.07
C VAL A 175 0.08 -20.91 -8.16
N VAL A 176 -0.68 -21.30 -9.16
CA VAL A 176 -1.06 -20.47 -10.29
C VAL A 176 -2.58 -20.48 -10.35
N GLN A 177 -3.17 -19.34 -10.61
CA GLN A 177 -4.57 -19.23 -10.97
C GLN A 177 -4.71 -19.72 -12.42
N ASP A 178 -4.67 -21.03 -12.60
CA ASP A 178 -4.70 -21.60 -13.94
C ASP A 178 -6.15 -21.89 -14.32
N GLY A 179 -6.58 -21.30 -15.45
CA GLY A 179 -7.88 -21.54 -16.06
C GLY A 179 -8.05 -22.94 -16.69
N VAL A 180 -7.23 -23.92 -16.34
CA VAL A 180 -7.21 -25.25 -16.97
C VAL A 180 -8.52 -26.04 -16.77
N ASN A 181 -9.38 -25.66 -15.83
CA ASN A 181 -10.64 -26.37 -15.60
C ASN A 181 -11.85 -25.47 -15.34
N ASN A 182 -11.88 -24.23 -15.84
CA ASN A 182 -12.99 -23.30 -15.58
C ASN A 182 -13.34 -23.12 -14.09
N SER A 183 -12.43 -23.43 -13.20
CA SER A 183 -12.58 -23.21 -11.77
C SER A 183 -11.63 -22.08 -11.36
N PRO A 184 -12.13 -20.89 -11.10
CA PRO A 184 -11.31 -19.76 -10.65
C PRO A 184 -10.97 -19.88 -9.15
N GLN A 185 -10.70 -21.05 -8.64
CA GLN A 185 -10.41 -21.23 -7.23
C GLN A 185 -8.95 -20.90 -6.96
N ILE A 186 -8.75 -19.83 -6.25
CA ILE A 186 -7.46 -19.49 -5.63
C ILE A 186 -7.21 -20.51 -4.52
N LEU A 187 -6.27 -21.43 -4.74
CA LEU A 187 -5.92 -22.42 -3.75
C LEU A 187 -5.14 -21.76 -2.61
N PRO A 188 -5.61 -21.80 -1.36
CA PRO A 188 -4.84 -21.41 -0.20
C PRO A 188 -3.54 -22.23 -0.14
N ALA A 189 -2.41 -21.55 -0.05
CA ALA A 189 -1.10 -22.19 0.03
C ALA A 189 -0.11 -21.29 0.76
N GLY A 190 0.89 -21.90 1.38
CA GLY A 190 1.92 -21.18 2.09
C GLY A 190 2.98 -22.13 2.65
N ALA A 191 3.83 -21.58 3.50
CA ALA A 191 4.83 -22.36 4.23
C ALA A 191 4.69 -22.14 5.73
N TRP A 192 5.26 -23.04 6.50
CA TRP A 192 5.21 -23.01 7.96
C TRP A 192 6.53 -23.45 8.56
N THR A 193 6.82 -22.89 9.73
CA THR A 193 7.91 -23.32 10.63
C THR A 193 7.32 -23.59 12.00
N ARG A 194 7.58 -24.79 12.55
CA ARG A 194 7.12 -25.19 13.87
C ARG A 194 8.33 -25.35 14.81
N PHE A 195 8.15 -24.91 16.04
CA PHE A 195 9.19 -24.83 17.03
C PHE A 195 8.97 -25.84 18.14
N HIS A 196 10.06 -26.27 18.82
CA HIS A 196 9.96 -26.91 20.12
C HIS A 196 9.34 -25.95 21.13
N ALA A 197 8.94 -26.45 22.29
CA ALA A 197 8.23 -25.66 23.29
C ALA A 197 8.93 -24.30 23.56
N SER A 198 8.26 -23.23 23.21
CA SER A 198 8.67 -21.86 23.47
C SER A 198 7.44 -21.00 23.77
N THR A 199 7.57 -20.09 24.74
CA THR A 199 6.49 -19.15 25.09
C THR A 199 6.58 -17.85 24.32
N GLU A 200 7.64 -17.61 23.56
CA GLU A 200 7.80 -16.41 22.74
C GLU A 200 8.56 -16.74 21.45
N ILE A 201 8.02 -16.29 20.32
CA ILE A 201 8.71 -16.32 19.02
C ILE A 201 8.60 -14.91 18.40
N LEU A 202 9.73 -14.44 17.90
CA LEU A 202 9.82 -13.23 17.09
C LEU A 202 9.87 -13.62 15.62
N ALA A 203 9.15 -12.88 14.78
CA ALA A 203 9.21 -13.02 13.32
C ALA A 203 9.47 -11.66 12.70
N ARG A 204 10.57 -11.52 11.94
CA ARG A 204 10.82 -10.35 11.10
C ARG A 204 10.50 -10.68 9.66
N VAL A 205 9.78 -9.81 8.98
CA VAL A 205 9.29 -10.02 7.62
C VAL A 205 9.66 -8.82 6.76
N GLY A 206 10.67 -8.99 5.94
CA GLY A 206 11.04 -8.00 4.93
C GLY A 206 10.24 -8.19 3.65
N VAL A 207 9.96 -7.09 2.96
CA VAL A 207 9.27 -7.07 1.66
C VAL A 207 10.03 -6.24 0.64
N SER A 208 9.82 -6.56 -0.65
CA SER A 208 10.38 -5.82 -1.77
C SER A 208 9.54 -6.03 -3.03
N PHE A 209 9.46 -5.01 -3.88
CA PHE A 209 8.94 -5.15 -5.24
C PHE A 209 10.01 -5.63 -6.23
N ILE A 210 11.29 -5.70 -5.82
CA ILE A 210 12.42 -6.03 -6.70
C ILE A 210 12.70 -7.53 -6.73
N SER A 211 12.95 -8.13 -5.55
CA SER A 211 13.34 -9.54 -5.47
C SER A 211 13.21 -10.10 -4.05
N VAL A 212 13.24 -11.44 -3.92
CA VAL A 212 13.35 -12.12 -2.63
C VAL A 212 14.65 -11.74 -1.92
N ASP A 213 15.77 -11.67 -2.66
CA ASP A 213 17.07 -11.30 -2.08
C ASP A 213 17.04 -9.89 -1.49
N GLN A 214 16.38 -8.95 -2.18
CA GLN A 214 16.17 -7.59 -1.66
C GLN A 214 15.29 -7.60 -0.41
N ALA A 215 14.22 -8.38 -0.39
CA ALA A 215 13.34 -8.51 0.78
C ALA A 215 14.11 -9.08 1.99
N CYS A 216 14.94 -10.11 1.81
CA CYS A 216 15.81 -10.64 2.85
C CYS A 216 16.84 -9.60 3.32
N SER A 217 17.48 -8.89 2.38
CA SER A 217 18.43 -7.82 2.69
C SER A 217 17.80 -6.67 3.48
N ASN A 218 16.56 -6.29 3.14
CA ASN A 218 15.79 -5.28 3.89
C ASN A 218 15.57 -5.77 5.33
N ALA A 219 15.12 -7.00 5.52
CA ALA A 219 14.89 -7.58 6.84
C ALA A 219 16.16 -7.58 7.69
N GLU A 220 17.28 -8.09 7.14
CA GLU A 220 18.55 -8.23 7.85
C GLU A 220 19.19 -6.87 8.18
N ARG A 221 19.11 -5.92 7.28
CA ARG A 221 19.67 -4.58 7.48
C ARG A 221 18.88 -3.75 8.47
N GLU A 222 17.55 -3.79 8.40
CA GLU A 222 16.69 -2.92 9.20
C GLU A 222 16.45 -3.46 10.60
N ILE A 223 16.42 -4.77 10.78
CA ILE A 223 16.20 -5.42 12.08
C ILE A 223 17.23 -6.56 12.28
N PRO A 224 18.50 -6.27 12.52
CA PRO A 224 19.55 -7.27 12.56
C PRO A 224 19.47 -8.22 13.77
N ASP A 225 18.95 -7.77 14.89
CA ASP A 225 19.02 -8.45 16.20
C ASP A 225 17.65 -8.83 16.79
N PHE A 226 16.56 -8.68 16.04
CA PHE A 226 15.19 -8.92 16.50
C PHE A 226 14.79 -8.10 17.76
N GLY A 227 15.42 -6.96 18.00
CA GLY A 227 15.19 -6.13 19.18
C GLY A 227 13.83 -5.43 19.17
N PHE A 228 12.74 -6.13 19.49
CA PHE A 228 11.37 -5.66 19.37
C PHE A 228 11.14 -4.30 20.04
N ASP A 229 11.56 -4.16 21.29
CA ASP A 229 11.31 -2.93 22.04
C ASP A 229 12.11 -1.72 21.48
N ALA A 230 13.29 -1.97 20.92
CA ALA A 230 14.09 -0.95 20.25
C ALA A 230 13.44 -0.50 18.94
N VAL A 231 12.96 -1.44 18.12
CA VAL A 231 12.24 -1.16 16.87
C VAL A 231 10.95 -0.39 17.15
N HIS A 232 10.17 -0.84 18.15
CA HIS A 232 8.95 -0.13 18.58
C HIS A 232 9.26 1.30 19.06
N ALA A 233 10.30 1.48 19.88
CA ALA A 233 10.68 2.81 20.34
C ALA A 233 11.11 3.71 19.16
N ALA A 234 11.84 3.18 18.18
CA ALA A 234 12.26 3.92 17.00
C ALA A 234 11.05 4.29 16.10
N ALA A 235 10.13 3.35 15.87
CA ALA A 235 8.90 3.61 15.12
C ALA A 235 8.03 4.70 15.78
N ARG A 236 7.87 4.60 17.10
CA ARG A 236 7.16 5.63 17.88
C ARG A 236 7.84 6.99 17.79
N GLN A 237 9.19 7.04 17.86
CA GLN A 237 9.92 8.28 17.74
C GLN A 237 9.76 8.91 16.36
N ALA A 238 9.87 8.11 15.28
CA ALA A 238 9.65 8.58 13.91
C ALA A 238 8.26 9.22 13.73
N TRP A 239 7.21 8.60 14.27
CA TRP A 239 5.87 9.19 14.25
C TRP A 239 5.76 10.43 15.15
N THR A 240 6.44 10.46 16.29
CA THR A 240 6.48 11.64 17.18
C THR A 240 7.12 12.83 16.46
N ASP A 241 8.20 12.60 15.73
CA ASP A 241 8.90 13.64 14.97
C ASP A 241 8.05 14.14 13.79
N ASN A 242 7.42 13.22 13.05
CA ASN A 242 6.56 13.56 11.92
C ASN A 242 5.32 14.37 12.35
N LEU A 243 4.59 13.90 13.37
CA LEU A 243 3.38 14.58 13.85
C LEU A 243 3.70 15.81 14.72
N GLY A 244 4.87 15.83 15.34
CA GLY A 244 5.33 16.87 16.28
C GLY A 244 5.61 18.25 15.65
N VAL A 245 5.56 18.35 14.31
CA VAL A 245 5.63 19.64 13.59
C VAL A 245 4.45 20.56 13.93
N VAL A 246 3.34 19.98 14.42
CA VAL A 246 2.17 20.71 14.90
C VAL A 246 2.13 20.66 16.42
N SER A 247 1.98 21.82 17.05
CA SER A 247 1.81 21.94 18.51
C SER A 247 0.41 22.44 18.84
N VAL A 248 -0.33 21.66 19.61
CA VAL A 248 -1.68 22.01 20.07
C VAL A 248 -1.64 22.38 21.55
N LYS A 249 -2.11 23.59 21.88
CA LYS A 249 -2.31 23.98 23.29
C LYS A 249 -3.63 23.38 23.79
N PRO A 250 -3.61 22.50 24.79
CA PRO A 250 -4.82 21.74 25.19
C PRO A 250 -5.89 22.58 25.91
N GLY A 251 -5.55 23.80 26.37
CA GLY A 251 -6.51 24.64 27.11
C GLY A 251 -7.72 25.05 26.28
N GLY A 252 -8.91 24.65 26.72
CA GLY A 252 -10.17 24.99 26.06
C GLY A 252 -10.64 24.04 24.96
N VAL A 253 -9.89 22.95 24.71
CA VAL A 253 -10.24 21.91 23.72
C VAL A 253 -10.48 20.60 24.45
N ASN A 254 -11.62 19.94 24.19
CA ASN A 254 -11.90 18.65 24.80
C ASN A 254 -11.01 17.54 24.21
N GLU A 255 -10.82 16.46 24.97
CA GLU A 255 -9.99 15.34 24.60
C GLU A 255 -10.44 14.66 23.30
N SER A 256 -11.74 14.51 23.10
CA SER A 256 -12.31 13.89 21.91
C SER A 256 -11.91 14.64 20.62
N LEU A 257 -11.94 15.97 20.64
CA LEU A 257 -11.54 16.77 19.48
C LEU A 257 -10.02 16.68 19.22
N GLN A 258 -9.21 16.62 20.28
CA GLN A 258 -7.77 16.40 20.15
C GLN A 258 -7.48 15.01 19.55
N THR A 259 -8.18 13.98 19.99
CA THR A 259 -8.06 12.61 19.44
C THR A 259 -8.41 12.59 17.95
N VAL A 260 -9.51 13.24 17.55
CA VAL A 260 -9.89 13.34 16.13
C VAL A 260 -8.82 14.07 15.31
N PHE A 261 -8.28 15.17 15.82
CA PHE A 261 -7.23 15.93 15.16
C PHE A 261 -5.97 15.08 14.91
N TRP A 262 -5.43 14.46 15.96
CA TRP A 262 -4.21 13.66 15.84
C TRP A 262 -4.41 12.40 15.00
N SER A 263 -5.55 11.74 15.15
CA SER A 263 -5.92 10.59 14.30
C SER A 263 -6.09 11.00 12.84
N GLY A 264 -6.63 12.18 12.57
CA GLY A 264 -6.73 12.74 11.21
C GLY A 264 -5.38 13.04 10.61
N LEU A 265 -4.48 13.70 11.34
CA LEU A 265 -3.13 14.02 10.88
C LEU A 265 -2.31 12.75 10.62
N TYR A 266 -2.38 11.76 11.51
CA TYR A 266 -1.75 10.45 11.31
C TYR A 266 -2.22 9.79 10.02
N ARG A 267 -3.54 9.71 9.79
CA ARG A 267 -4.10 9.09 8.58
C ARG A 267 -3.71 9.84 7.30
N ALA A 268 -3.63 11.16 7.35
CA ALA A 268 -3.21 11.97 6.22
C ALA A 268 -1.75 11.70 5.80
N ALA A 269 -0.91 11.21 6.71
CA ALA A 269 0.49 10.88 6.46
C ALA A 269 0.73 9.41 6.01
N LEU A 270 -0.31 8.57 5.89
CA LEU A 270 -0.17 7.17 5.51
C LEU A 270 -0.02 6.95 3.99
N SER A 271 -0.51 7.88 3.17
CA SER A 271 -0.50 7.76 1.70
C SER A 271 -0.36 9.17 1.09
N PRO A 272 0.36 9.30 -0.04
CA PRO A 272 1.10 8.29 -0.79
C PRO A 272 2.33 7.74 -0.06
N GLN A 273 2.86 6.61 -0.54
CA GLN A 273 3.98 5.90 0.10
C GLN A 273 5.28 6.11 -0.67
N ASP A 274 6.38 6.24 0.06
CA ASP A 274 7.73 6.31 -0.48
C ASP A 274 8.24 4.91 -0.84
N TYR A 275 8.38 4.62 -2.12
CA TYR A 275 8.92 3.38 -2.67
C TYR A 275 10.28 3.60 -3.34
N THR A 276 10.98 4.66 -2.98
CA THR A 276 12.32 4.96 -3.51
C THR A 276 13.27 3.77 -3.28
N GLY A 277 13.89 3.30 -4.36
CA GLY A 277 14.74 2.10 -4.34
C GLY A 277 14.00 0.77 -4.50
N GLU A 278 12.66 0.79 -4.57
CA GLU A 278 11.80 -0.39 -4.71
C GLU A 278 10.97 -0.37 -6.01
N ASN A 279 11.33 0.47 -6.98
CA ASN A 279 10.64 0.55 -8.26
C ASN A 279 11.19 -0.46 -9.27
N PRO A 280 10.42 -1.51 -9.65
CA PRO A 280 10.85 -2.48 -10.66
C PRO A 280 10.60 -2.03 -12.11
N LEU A 281 9.93 -0.90 -12.34
CA LEU A 281 9.46 -0.49 -13.66
C LEU A 281 10.53 0.24 -14.46
N TRP A 282 11.39 1.00 -13.79
CA TRP A 282 12.54 1.72 -14.37
C TRP A 282 13.60 2.05 -13.31
N GLU A 283 14.82 2.25 -13.76
CA GLU A 283 15.91 2.76 -12.93
C GLU A 283 15.95 4.29 -12.99
N SER A 284 16.08 4.94 -11.83
CA SER A 284 16.18 6.40 -11.73
C SER A 284 16.79 6.81 -10.39
N ASP A 285 17.51 7.94 -10.39
CA ASP A 285 17.98 8.60 -9.16
C ASP A 285 16.90 9.51 -8.53
N GLU A 286 15.75 9.69 -9.20
CA GLU A 286 14.63 10.43 -8.66
C GLU A 286 13.90 9.63 -7.58
N PRO A 287 13.29 10.30 -6.59
CA PRO A 287 12.43 9.61 -5.64
C PRO A 287 11.24 8.96 -6.36
N TYR A 288 10.77 7.85 -5.83
CA TYR A 288 9.60 7.18 -6.35
C TYR A 288 8.53 7.04 -5.27
N TYR A 289 7.40 7.73 -5.48
CA TYR A 289 6.20 7.62 -4.67
C TYR A 289 5.10 6.91 -5.46
N ASP A 290 4.35 6.09 -4.79
CA ASP A 290 3.22 5.36 -5.35
C ASP A 290 2.07 5.29 -4.34
N SER A 291 1.03 4.56 -4.66
CA SER A 291 -0.13 4.38 -3.80
C SER A 291 -0.78 5.71 -3.41
N TYR A 292 -0.86 6.63 -4.38
CA TYR A 292 -1.63 7.86 -4.24
C TYR A 292 -3.12 7.57 -4.01
N TYR A 293 -3.54 6.35 -4.29
CA TYR A 293 -4.92 5.95 -4.46
C TYR A 293 -5.54 6.73 -5.63
N CYS A 294 -6.20 7.86 -5.37
CA CYS A 294 -6.58 8.79 -6.44
C CYS A 294 -6.21 10.22 -6.05
N ILE A 295 -5.43 10.87 -6.90
CA ILE A 295 -5.03 12.27 -6.72
C ILE A 295 -6.26 13.17 -6.79
N TRP A 296 -7.31 12.75 -7.51
CA TRP A 296 -8.63 13.40 -7.52
C TRP A 296 -9.20 13.62 -6.10
N ASP A 297 -8.91 12.71 -5.17
CA ASP A 297 -9.29 12.85 -3.76
C ASP A 297 -8.24 13.65 -2.97
N SER A 298 -6.96 13.32 -3.13
CA SER A 298 -5.89 13.85 -2.26
C SER A 298 -5.50 15.29 -2.57
N PHE A 299 -5.67 15.79 -3.81
CA PHE A 299 -5.33 17.17 -4.14
C PHE A 299 -6.17 18.17 -3.35
N ARG A 300 -7.40 17.83 -3.01
CA ARG A 300 -8.37 18.72 -2.36
C ARG A 300 -7.94 19.15 -0.97
N SER A 301 -7.11 18.36 -0.28
CA SER A 301 -6.66 18.70 1.06
C SER A 301 -5.32 18.08 1.47
N ILE A 302 -5.05 16.83 1.12
CA ILE A 302 -3.89 16.09 1.63
C ILE A 302 -2.57 16.71 1.14
N HIS A 303 -2.39 16.93 -0.15
CA HIS A 303 -1.16 17.51 -0.68
C HIS A 303 -0.92 18.94 -0.18
N SER A 304 -1.98 19.73 -0.04
CA SER A 304 -1.89 21.07 0.56
C SER A 304 -1.48 21.03 2.02
N LEU A 305 -1.98 20.06 2.78
CA LEU A 305 -1.57 19.83 4.18
C LEU A 305 -0.11 19.39 4.26
N ILE A 306 0.29 18.39 3.47
CA ILE A 306 1.68 17.90 3.44
C ILE A 306 2.64 19.02 3.07
N THR A 307 2.30 19.87 2.10
CA THR A 307 3.12 21.05 1.75
C THR A 307 3.41 21.95 2.96
N LEU A 308 2.48 22.03 3.93
CA LEU A 308 2.66 22.86 5.13
C LEU A 308 3.42 22.14 6.26
N VAL A 309 3.14 20.84 6.44
CA VAL A 309 3.66 20.09 7.61
C VAL A 309 4.92 19.29 7.28
N ASP A 310 5.10 18.87 6.02
CA ASP A 310 6.25 18.12 5.52
C ASP A 310 6.58 18.51 4.06
N PRO A 311 7.09 19.73 3.83
CA PRO A 311 7.41 20.21 2.49
C PRO A 311 8.49 19.38 1.79
N ILE A 312 9.32 18.65 2.53
CA ILE A 312 10.36 17.77 1.98
C ILE A 312 9.70 16.60 1.26
N SER A 313 8.80 15.90 1.93
CA SER A 313 8.05 14.79 1.32
C SER A 313 7.21 15.27 0.14
N GLN A 314 6.54 16.44 0.24
CA GLN A 314 5.80 16.97 -0.89
C GLN A 314 6.71 17.27 -2.10
N THR A 315 7.89 17.86 -1.88
CA THR A 315 8.88 18.09 -2.93
C THR A 315 9.29 16.79 -3.62
N ARG A 316 9.53 15.72 -2.85
CA ARG A 316 9.86 14.39 -3.39
C ARG A 316 8.68 13.78 -4.17
N MET A 317 7.46 13.96 -3.69
CA MET A 317 6.24 13.53 -4.40
C MET A 317 6.10 14.23 -5.76
N ILE A 318 6.33 15.55 -5.82
CA ILE A 318 6.30 16.30 -7.07
C ILE A 318 7.35 15.78 -8.06
N ARG A 319 8.58 15.57 -7.60
CA ARG A 319 9.64 14.99 -8.43
C ARG A 319 9.26 13.60 -8.95
N SER A 320 8.65 12.79 -8.10
CA SER A 320 8.12 11.47 -8.48
C SER A 320 7.03 11.55 -9.54
N LEU A 321 6.07 12.47 -9.43
CA LEU A 321 5.02 12.67 -10.44
C LEU A 321 5.61 13.08 -11.79
N ILE A 322 6.60 13.98 -11.80
CA ILE A 322 7.30 14.39 -13.01
C ILE A 322 8.12 13.22 -13.59
N GLU A 323 8.74 12.41 -12.75
CA GLU A 323 9.48 11.23 -13.22
C GLU A 323 8.55 10.15 -13.81
N ILE A 324 7.39 9.90 -13.21
CA ILE A 324 6.36 9.03 -13.79
C ILE A 324 5.97 9.55 -15.20
N TYR A 325 5.78 10.86 -15.36
CA TYR A 325 5.52 11.45 -16.67
C TYR A 325 6.66 11.19 -17.67
N ARG A 326 7.93 11.35 -17.27
CA ARG A 326 9.07 11.06 -18.14
C ARG A 326 9.12 9.62 -18.62
N GLN A 327 8.78 8.69 -17.75
CA GLN A 327 8.90 7.26 -18.02
C GLN A 327 7.65 6.68 -18.71
N GLU A 328 6.46 7.08 -18.28
CA GLU A 328 5.20 6.55 -18.77
C GLU A 328 4.51 7.48 -19.79
N GLY A 329 4.95 8.72 -19.89
CA GLY A 329 4.45 9.72 -20.82
C GLY A 329 3.19 10.45 -20.37
N TRP A 330 2.64 10.16 -19.20
CA TRP A 330 1.45 10.80 -18.64
C TRP A 330 1.63 11.02 -17.14
N LEU A 331 0.98 12.08 -16.61
CA LEU A 331 0.83 12.21 -15.17
C LEU A 331 -0.20 11.19 -14.67
N PRO A 332 0.01 10.57 -13.51
CA PRO A 332 -0.96 9.65 -12.95
C PRO A 332 -2.11 10.40 -12.28
N ASP A 333 -3.32 9.80 -12.27
CA ASP A 333 -4.41 10.25 -11.39
C ASP A 333 -4.63 9.24 -10.27
N CYS A 334 -5.04 8.01 -10.61
CA CYS A 334 -5.14 6.92 -9.63
C CYS A 334 -4.00 5.92 -9.82
N ARG A 335 -3.29 5.62 -8.72
CA ARG A 335 -2.16 4.70 -8.76
C ARG A 335 -1.99 3.99 -7.43
N MET A 336 -1.87 2.66 -7.47
CA MET A 336 -1.70 1.78 -6.33
C MET A 336 -0.81 0.60 -6.67
N SER A 337 0.15 0.29 -5.79
CA SER A 337 1.01 -0.89 -5.95
C SER A 337 1.54 -1.01 -7.38
N LEU A 338 2.08 0.09 -7.94
CA LEU A 338 2.63 0.20 -9.29
C LEU A 338 1.59 0.12 -10.44
N CYS A 339 0.32 -0.07 -10.13
CA CYS A 339 -0.75 -0.23 -11.11
C CYS A 339 -1.53 1.07 -11.32
N LYS A 340 -1.99 1.29 -12.57
CA LYS A 340 -2.85 2.43 -12.91
C LYS A 340 -4.28 2.16 -12.46
N GLY A 341 -4.83 3.05 -11.65
CA GLY A 341 -6.24 3.06 -11.27
C GLY A 341 -7.11 3.81 -12.29
N PHE A 342 -8.42 3.67 -12.17
CA PHE A 342 -9.35 4.36 -13.06
C PHE A 342 -9.45 5.85 -12.73
N THR A 343 -9.32 6.71 -13.74
CA THR A 343 -9.54 8.16 -13.60
C THR A 343 -10.96 8.45 -13.11
N GLN A 344 -11.08 9.45 -12.24
CA GLN A 344 -12.37 9.74 -11.62
C GLN A 344 -13.07 10.99 -12.17
N GLY A 345 -12.36 11.98 -12.64
CA GLY A 345 -13.02 13.17 -13.15
C GLY A 345 -12.14 14.16 -13.87
N GLY A 346 -10.81 14.08 -13.74
CA GLY A 346 -9.87 15.01 -14.34
C GLY A 346 -8.45 14.51 -14.24
N SER A 347 -7.50 15.34 -14.65
CA SER A 347 -6.06 15.10 -14.51
C SER A 347 -5.56 15.91 -13.30
N ASN A 348 -5.81 15.40 -12.11
CA ASN A 348 -5.66 16.22 -10.90
C ASN A 348 -4.21 16.31 -10.37
N ALA A 349 -3.28 15.55 -10.93
CA ALA A 349 -1.85 15.82 -10.74
C ALA A 349 -1.46 17.22 -11.27
N ASP A 350 -2.14 17.74 -12.28
CA ASP A 350 -1.99 19.13 -12.77
C ASP A 350 -2.18 20.12 -11.64
N VAL A 351 -3.21 19.90 -10.83
CA VAL A 351 -3.53 20.75 -9.67
C VAL A 351 -2.45 20.66 -8.61
N VAL A 352 -1.99 19.44 -8.28
CA VAL A 352 -0.96 19.21 -7.26
C VAL A 352 0.36 19.86 -7.65
N LEU A 353 0.79 19.71 -8.90
CA LEU A 353 2.00 20.37 -9.41
C LEU A 353 1.89 21.88 -9.31
N THR A 354 0.78 22.44 -9.81
CA THR A 354 0.55 23.90 -9.81
C THR A 354 0.48 24.46 -8.40
N ASP A 355 -0.25 23.83 -7.49
CA ASP A 355 -0.37 24.28 -6.09
C ASP A 355 1.02 24.29 -5.41
N SER A 356 1.81 23.24 -5.63
CA SER A 356 3.17 23.14 -5.10
C SER A 356 4.13 24.20 -5.70
N TYR A 357 4.01 24.46 -7.01
CA TYR A 357 4.75 25.53 -7.69
C TYR A 357 4.43 26.91 -7.10
N LEU A 358 3.15 27.25 -6.97
CA LEU A 358 2.68 28.53 -6.44
C LEU A 358 3.05 28.72 -4.96
N LYS A 359 3.16 27.64 -4.19
CA LYS A 359 3.64 27.64 -2.81
C LYS A 359 5.15 27.74 -2.69
N GLY A 360 5.87 27.76 -3.80
CA GLY A 360 7.31 28.03 -3.85
C GLY A 360 8.20 26.83 -3.55
N LEU A 361 7.74 25.60 -3.77
CA LEU A 361 8.63 24.45 -3.72
C LEU A 361 9.58 24.48 -4.92
N THR A 362 10.89 24.36 -4.68
CA THR A 362 11.93 24.52 -5.72
C THR A 362 12.99 23.43 -5.73
N ASP A 363 13.22 22.75 -4.63
CA ASP A 363 14.41 21.92 -4.44
C ASP A 363 14.44 20.69 -5.37
N GLY A 364 15.26 20.79 -6.44
CA GLY A 364 15.46 19.72 -7.41
C GLY A 364 14.25 19.40 -8.30
N ILE A 365 13.23 20.27 -8.33
CA ILE A 365 12.04 20.08 -9.16
C ILE A 365 12.28 20.68 -10.55
N ASP A 366 12.09 19.88 -11.60
CA ASP A 366 12.12 20.31 -12.99
C ASP A 366 10.74 20.84 -13.42
N TRP A 367 10.50 22.11 -13.13
CA TRP A 367 9.22 22.75 -13.41
C TRP A 367 8.94 22.94 -14.90
N GLU A 368 9.96 22.98 -15.77
CA GLU A 368 9.72 23.03 -17.22
C GLU A 368 9.11 21.71 -17.71
N THR A 369 9.70 20.57 -17.32
CA THR A 369 9.10 19.26 -17.64
C THR A 369 7.74 19.07 -16.94
N GLY A 370 7.58 19.55 -15.69
CA GLY A 370 6.28 19.55 -15.02
C GLY A 370 5.23 20.31 -15.81
N PHE A 371 5.56 21.47 -16.34
CA PHE A 371 4.65 22.27 -17.18
C PHE A 371 4.34 21.59 -18.52
N GLU A 372 5.33 20.95 -19.16
CA GLU A 372 5.11 20.16 -20.37
C GLU A 372 4.09 19.03 -20.13
N ALA A 373 4.15 18.39 -18.97
CA ALA A 373 3.20 17.34 -18.60
C ALA A 373 1.76 17.89 -18.49
N LEU A 374 1.57 19.05 -17.84
CA LEU A 374 0.28 19.72 -17.77
C LEU A 374 -0.26 20.06 -19.18
N LEU A 375 0.60 20.59 -20.04
CA LEU A 375 0.21 20.90 -21.43
C LEU A 375 -0.20 19.65 -22.20
N LYS A 376 0.48 18.54 -21.98
CA LYS A 376 0.15 17.27 -22.63
C LYS A 376 -1.21 16.77 -22.19
N ASP A 377 -1.50 16.76 -20.89
CA ASP A 377 -2.80 16.36 -20.35
C ASP A 377 -3.94 17.27 -20.87
N ALA A 378 -3.67 18.57 -21.06
CA ALA A 378 -4.65 19.52 -21.56
C ALA A 378 -4.88 19.47 -23.09
N GLU A 379 -3.93 18.93 -23.87
CA GLU A 379 -3.95 19.02 -25.34
C GLU A 379 -4.04 17.68 -26.05
N VAL A 380 -3.58 16.61 -25.44
CA VAL A 380 -3.50 15.30 -26.08
C VAL A 380 -4.39 14.31 -25.33
N GLU A 381 -5.32 13.70 -26.05
CA GLU A 381 -6.16 12.63 -25.49
C GLU A 381 -5.42 11.30 -25.61
N PRO A 382 -5.14 10.57 -24.51
CA PRO A 382 -4.55 9.26 -24.59
C PRO A 382 -5.55 8.21 -25.06
N GLY A 383 -5.05 7.14 -25.70
CA GLY A 383 -5.91 6.02 -26.13
C GLY A 383 -6.54 5.23 -24.98
N ASN A 384 -6.05 5.43 -23.75
CA ASN A 384 -6.50 4.77 -22.52
C ASN A 384 -6.85 5.80 -21.43
N TRP A 385 -7.53 6.87 -21.80
CA TRP A 385 -7.87 7.94 -20.87
C TRP A 385 -8.69 7.48 -19.64
N ALA A 386 -9.18 6.25 -19.65
CA ALA A 386 -9.80 5.64 -18.50
C ALA A 386 -8.86 5.53 -17.27
N VAL A 387 -7.54 5.58 -17.50
CA VAL A 387 -6.51 5.40 -16.45
C VAL A 387 -5.45 6.49 -16.43
N GLU A 388 -5.45 7.42 -17.41
CA GLU A 388 -4.48 8.53 -17.48
C GLU A 388 -4.97 9.65 -18.39
N GLY A 389 -4.50 10.86 -18.17
CA GLY A 389 -4.85 12.04 -18.97
C GLY A 389 -6.34 12.41 -18.94
N ARG A 390 -6.81 13.08 -19.99
CA ARG A 390 -8.19 13.57 -20.10
C ARG A 390 -8.86 13.03 -21.35
N GLY A 391 -10.08 12.48 -21.21
CA GLY A 391 -10.93 12.07 -22.32
C GLY A 391 -11.94 13.12 -22.73
N GLY A 392 -12.40 13.06 -24.00
CA GLY A 392 -13.37 14.03 -24.56
C GLY A 392 -12.74 15.38 -24.88
N LEU A 393 -11.42 15.45 -25.05
CA LEU A 393 -10.72 16.73 -25.34
C LEU A 393 -11.16 17.37 -26.65
N LYS A 394 -11.62 16.60 -27.63
CA LYS A 394 -12.19 17.16 -28.85
C LYS A 394 -13.43 17.97 -28.53
N SER A 395 -14.38 17.39 -27.82
CA SER A 395 -15.60 18.07 -27.37
C SER A 395 -15.27 19.28 -26.49
N TRP A 396 -14.34 19.12 -25.54
CA TRP A 396 -13.87 20.20 -24.68
C TRP A 396 -13.39 21.43 -25.45
N LYS A 397 -12.59 21.22 -26.49
CA LYS A 397 -11.99 22.29 -27.29
C LYS A 397 -12.97 22.91 -28.31
N GLU A 398 -13.91 22.13 -28.86
CA GLU A 398 -14.84 22.56 -29.89
C GLU A 398 -16.14 23.14 -29.31
N LEU A 399 -16.64 22.55 -28.21
CA LEU A 399 -17.95 22.86 -27.64
C LEU A 399 -17.87 23.69 -26.35
N ASN A 400 -16.68 23.76 -25.73
CA ASN A 400 -16.42 24.36 -24.42
C ASN A 400 -17.08 23.62 -23.23
N PHE A 401 -17.49 22.37 -23.43
CA PHE A 401 -18.00 21.48 -22.39
C PHE A 401 -17.93 20.03 -22.87
N ILE A 402 -18.08 19.08 -21.94
CA ILE A 402 -18.20 17.66 -22.25
C ILE A 402 -19.68 17.31 -22.34
N PRO A 403 -20.23 16.93 -23.50
CA PRO A 403 -21.63 16.55 -23.64
C PRO A 403 -21.91 15.17 -23.01
N THR A 404 -23.20 14.90 -22.72
CA THR A 404 -23.63 13.63 -22.13
C THR A 404 -23.55 12.45 -23.11
N ASP A 405 -23.53 12.74 -24.39
CA ASP A 405 -23.44 11.79 -25.49
C ASP A 405 -22.09 11.83 -26.20
N ASP A 406 -21.06 12.34 -25.52
CA ASP A 406 -19.69 12.27 -25.98
C ASP A 406 -19.26 10.83 -26.14
N TYR A 407 -19.13 10.39 -27.40
CA TYR A 407 -18.75 9.02 -27.69
C TYR A 407 -17.25 8.83 -27.51
N ASP A 408 -16.88 7.99 -26.59
CA ASP A 408 -15.51 7.60 -26.37
C ASP A 408 -15.35 6.10 -26.57
N PRO A 409 -14.67 5.65 -27.65
CA PRO A 409 -14.46 4.25 -27.93
C PRO A 409 -13.49 3.55 -26.96
N TYR A 410 -12.70 4.32 -26.23
CA TYR A 410 -11.70 3.79 -25.30
C TYR A 410 -12.14 3.85 -23.85
N GLY A 411 -13.24 4.55 -23.61
CA GLY A 411 -13.73 4.77 -22.28
C GLY A 411 -14.36 3.51 -21.65
N VAL A 412 -13.79 3.04 -20.56
CA VAL A 412 -14.43 2.09 -19.64
C VAL A 412 -14.65 2.82 -18.33
N GLY A 413 -15.88 2.94 -17.85
CA GLY A 413 -16.15 3.57 -16.58
C GLY A 413 -17.16 4.71 -16.65
N PRO A 414 -17.17 5.65 -15.72
CA PRO A 414 -18.24 6.64 -15.57
C PRO A 414 -18.15 7.81 -16.59
N PHE A 415 -18.09 7.51 -17.86
CA PHE A 415 -17.83 8.42 -18.97
C PHE A 415 -18.93 9.43 -19.25
N THR A 416 -20.10 9.15 -18.75
CA THR A 416 -21.26 10.04 -18.87
C THR A 416 -21.21 11.23 -17.92
N ARG A 417 -20.09 11.45 -17.25
CA ARG A 417 -19.90 12.55 -16.28
C ARG A 417 -19.69 13.90 -16.98
N SER A 418 -20.69 14.37 -17.70
CA SER A 418 -20.65 15.64 -18.44
C SER A 418 -20.30 16.82 -17.54
N ILE A 419 -21.10 17.08 -16.52
CA ILE A 419 -20.94 18.25 -15.65
C ILE A 419 -19.64 18.20 -14.86
N SER A 420 -19.35 17.06 -14.21
CA SER A 420 -18.14 16.95 -13.38
C SER A 420 -16.87 17.09 -14.21
N ARG A 421 -16.75 16.41 -15.37
CA ARG A 421 -15.59 16.60 -16.24
C ARG A 421 -15.45 18.04 -16.75
N THR A 422 -16.55 18.68 -17.13
CA THR A 422 -16.52 20.08 -17.57
C THR A 422 -15.98 21.01 -16.48
N VAL A 423 -16.42 20.83 -15.23
CA VAL A 423 -15.97 21.65 -14.10
C VAL A 423 -14.52 21.33 -13.72
N GLU A 424 -14.15 20.05 -13.67
CA GLU A 424 -12.78 19.65 -13.34
C GLU A 424 -11.78 20.11 -14.41
N TYR A 425 -12.10 19.95 -15.71
CA TYR A 425 -11.21 20.41 -16.78
C TYR A 425 -11.05 21.93 -16.81
N ALA A 426 -12.10 22.68 -16.47
CA ALA A 426 -11.98 24.13 -16.31
C ALA A 426 -11.04 24.51 -15.15
N TYR A 427 -11.07 23.73 -14.06
CA TYR A 427 -10.17 23.94 -12.94
C TYR A 427 -8.73 23.51 -13.27
N ASP A 428 -8.54 22.38 -13.95
CA ASP A 428 -7.23 21.95 -14.41
C ASP A 428 -6.62 23.00 -15.36
N ASP A 429 -7.41 23.53 -16.31
CA ASP A 429 -6.95 24.58 -17.23
C ASP A 429 -6.65 25.92 -16.51
N PHE A 430 -7.35 26.22 -15.42
CA PHE A 430 -6.98 27.33 -14.54
C PHE A 430 -5.60 27.09 -13.90
N CYS A 431 -5.31 25.89 -13.47
CA CYS A 431 -4.00 25.52 -12.93
C CYS A 431 -2.89 25.65 -13.99
N VAL A 432 -3.13 25.18 -15.22
CA VAL A 432 -2.20 25.39 -16.33
C VAL A 432 -1.94 26.89 -16.55
N ALA A 433 -2.97 27.73 -16.54
CA ALA A 433 -2.84 29.19 -16.70
C ALA A 433 -1.98 29.80 -15.59
N GLU A 434 -2.25 29.47 -14.34
CA GLU A 434 -1.50 30.03 -13.20
C GLU A 434 -0.03 29.61 -13.21
N MET A 435 0.28 28.36 -13.56
CA MET A 435 1.66 27.92 -13.71
C MET A 435 2.34 28.59 -14.91
N ALA A 436 1.66 28.73 -16.05
CA ALA A 436 2.15 29.47 -17.21
C ALA A 436 2.49 30.93 -16.86
N ARG A 437 1.63 31.60 -16.10
CA ARG A 437 1.87 32.95 -15.60
C ARG A 437 3.15 33.02 -14.76
N GLY A 438 3.32 32.07 -13.84
CA GLY A 438 4.49 32.00 -12.99
C GLY A 438 5.79 31.76 -13.75
N LEU A 439 5.75 30.94 -14.81
CA LEU A 439 6.88 30.65 -15.70
C LEU A 439 7.10 31.70 -16.79
N GLY A 440 6.27 32.78 -16.85
CA GLY A 440 6.39 33.85 -17.86
C GLY A 440 5.93 33.42 -19.26
N LYS A 441 5.14 32.37 -19.40
CA LYS A 441 4.63 31.83 -20.67
C LYS A 441 3.30 32.50 -21.04
N GLN A 442 3.37 33.75 -21.47
CA GLN A 442 2.21 34.65 -21.66
C GLN A 442 1.16 34.08 -22.62
N GLY A 443 1.57 33.48 -23.74
CA GLY A 443 0.63 32.91 -24.73
C GLY A 443 -0.19 31.75 -24.16
N GLU A 444 0.44 30.88 -23.37
CA GLU A 444 -0.26 29.78 -22.70
C GLU A 444 -1.18 30.30 -21.59
N TYR A 445 -0.74 31.29 -20.82
CA TYR A 445 -1.60 31.96 -19.84
C TYR A 445 -2.90 32.50 -20.47
N GLU A 446 -2.81 33.26 -21.55
CA GLU A 446 -3.98 33.84 -22.23
C GLU A 446 -4.93 32.77 -22.77
N LYS A 447 -4.39 31.69 -23.31
CA LYS A 447 -5.17 30.55 -23.81
C LYS A 447 -5.94 29.84 -22.70
N TYR A 448 -5.23 29.42 -21.65
CA TYR A 448 -5.81 28.59 -20.61
C TYR A 448 -6.70 29.36 -19.63
N VAL A 449 -6.46 30.64 -19.39
CA VAL A 449 -7.38 31.45 -18.58
C VAL A 449 -8.76 31.60 -19.25
N GLN A 450 -8.81 31.57 -20.59
CA GLN A 450 -10.09 31.57 -21.32
C GLN A 450 -10.79 30.21 -21.20
N ARG A 451 -10.05 29.12 -21.32
CA ARG A 451 -10.62 27.78 -21.19
C ARG A 451 -11.10 27.47 -19.76
N ALA A 452 -10.44 28.03 -18.77
CA ALA A 452 -10.89 27.97 -17.38
C ALA A 452 -12.28 28.59 -17.13
N GLU A 453 -12.78 29.43 -18.05
CA GLU A 453 -14.13 30.05 -17.99
C GLU A 453 -15.24 29.15 -18.54
N TYR A 454 -14.93 28.01 -19.16
CA TYR A 454 -15.90 27.12 -19.83
C TYR A 454 -16.92 26.45 -18.88
N TRP A 455 -16.69 26.48 -17.58
CA TRP A 455 -17.65 26.01 -16.58
C TRP A 455 -18.90 26.91 -16.45
N ARG A 456 -18.86 28.12 -16.98
CA ARG A 456 -19.96 29.12 -16.97
C ARG A 456 -20.96 28.79 -18.07
#